data_3abcbed765851d7434342f38f9f81878
#
_entry.id   3abcbed765851d7434342f38f9f81878
#
_cell.length_a   1.000
_cell.length_b   1.000
_cell.length_c   1.000
_cell.angle_alpha   90.00
_cell.angle_beta   90.00
_cell.angle_gamma   90.00
#
_symmetry.space_group_name_H-M   'P 1'
#
loop_
_entity.id
_entity.type
_entity.pdbx_description
1 polymer ?
#
loop_
_entity_poly.entity_id
_entity_poly.type
_entity_poly.pdbx_seq_one_letter_code
_entity_poly.pdbx_strand_id
1 'polypeptide(L)'
;LREKIIITVWPRVPVARFNDMLLDKNGVGFQLTGYNAQALPLVNSSQPEDLDFSMSLLRALPESMSSQLHSIDTQGSHFATLKLKVGVRFLDVVWGDENDMELKVHVYQALLALPENRKITSMDLSAPHAPIVR
;
A
#
# COMPACT_ATOMS: atom_id res chain seq x y z
N LEU A 1 27.33 40.04 19.28
CA LEU A 1 26.68 39.53 18.08
C LEU A 1 26.47 38.03 18.20
N ARG A 2 25.24 37.60 18.14
CA ARG A 2 24.94 36.19 18.20
C ARG A 2 24.53 35.69 16.84
N GLU A 3 25.24 34.67 16.38
CA GLU A 3 24.80 33.91 15.22
C GLU A 3 23.72 32.96 15.62
N LYS A 4 22.60 33.03 14.93
CA LYS A 4 21.54 32.02 15.05
C LYS A 4 21.81 30.93 14.06
N ILE A 5 22.07 29.74 14.57
CA ILE A 5 22.09 28.54 13.74
C ILE A 5 20.66 28.03 13.68
N ILE A 6 20.07 28.11 12.50
CA ILE A 6 18.76 27.54 12.24
C ILE A 6 18.97 26.15 11.65
N ILE A 7 18.63 25.13 12.44
CA ILE A 7 18.66 23.76 11.96
C ILE A 7 17.25 23.44 11.47
N THR A 8 17.09 23.29 10.17
CA THR A 8 15.84 22.84 9.60
C THR A 8 15.83 21.32 9.63
N VAL A 9 14.97 20.77 10.47
CA VAL A 9 14.77 19.32 10.56
C VAL A 9 13.55 18.95 9.72
N TRP A 10 13.77 18.13 8.71
CA TRP A 10 12.69 17.55 7.93
C TRP A 10 12.40 16.18 8.53
N PRO A 11 11.35 16.04 9.36
CA PRO A 11 11.04 14.75 9.95
C PRO A 11 10.62 13.78 8.84
N ARG A 12 11.12 12.55 8.91
CA ARG A 12 10.62 11.48 8.07
C ARG A 12 9.23 11.10 8.54
N VAL A 13 8.29 11.10 7.63
CA VAL A 13 6.92 10.69 7.93
C VAL A 13 6.79 9.22 7.56
N PRO A 14 6.45 8.35 8.52
CA PRO A 14 6.27 6.94 8.22
C PRO A 14 4.98 6.74 7.41
N VAL A 15 5.07 5.95 6.34
CA VAL A 15 3.93 5.61 5.49
C VAL A 15 3.71 4.10 5.39
N ALA A 16 4.70 3.30 5.79
CA ALA A 16 4.63 1.85 5.75
C ALA A 16 5.60 1.27 6.78
N ARG A 17 5.52 -0.03 6.99
CA ARG A 17 6.48 -0.77 7.81
C ARG A 17 6.99 -1.98 7.05
N PHE A 18 8.26 -2.30 7.29
CA PHE A 18 8.94 -3.45 6.69
C PHE A 18 9.82 -4.08 7.76
N ASN A 19 9.55 -5.34 8.09
CA ASN A 19 10.15 -6.01 9.25
C ASN A 19 9.88 -5.17 10.51
N ASP A 20 10.94 -4.77 11.23
CA ASP A 20 10.85 -3.94 12.43
C ASP A 20 11.18 -2.46 12.17
N MET A 21 11.25 -2.07 10.89
CA MET A 21 11.53 -0.70 10.48
C MET A 21 10.29 0.01 9.97
N LEU A 22 10.31 1.33 10.09
CA LEU A 22 9.37 2.21 9.42
C LEU A 22 9.97 2.62 8.08
N LEU A 23 9.12 2.87 7.10
CA LEU A 23 9.52 3.37 5.79
C LEU A 23 8.87 4.71 5.53
N ASP A 24 9.64 5.66 4.99
CA ASP A 24 9.08 6.89 4.47
C ASP A 24 8.57 6.67 3.03
N LYS A 25 8.00 7.71 2.43
CA LYS A 25 7.42 7.63 1.08
C LYS A 25 8.44 7.25 0.00
N ASN A 26 9.72 7.41 0.28
CA ASN A 26 10.80 7.06 -0.65
C ASN A 26 11.37 5.66 -0.39
N GLY A 27 10.82 4.94 0.57
CA GLY A 27 11.28 3.61 0.93
C GLY A 27 12.51 3.60 1.84
N VAL A 28 12.85 4.74 2.44
CA VAL A 28 13.99 4.83 3.36
C VAL A 28 13.56 4.30 4.72
N GLY A 29 14.31 3.32 5.25
CA GLY A 29 14.06 2.73 6.56
C GLY A 29 14.56 3.60 7.70
N PHE A 30 13.79 3.68 8.77
CA PHE A 30 14.17 4.40 9.98
C PHE A 30 13.37 3.85 11.16
N GLN A 31 13.72 4.31 12.37
CA GLN A 31 13.03 3.91 13.59
C GLN A 31 12.60 5.15 14.38
N LEU A 32 11.43 5.05 15.00
CA LEU A 32 10.94 6.07 15.93
C LEU A 32 10.54 5.38 17.22
N THR A 33 11.20 5.76 18.32
CA THR A 33 10.90 5.22 19.65
C THR A 33 9.48 5.60 20.08
N GLY A 34 8.73 4.60 20.51
CA GLY A 34 7.36 4.82 21.01
C GLY A 34 6.31 5.03 19.93
N TYR A 35 6.66 4.93 18.65
CA TYR A 35 5.70 5.08 17.57
C TYR A 35 4.87 3.82 17.40
N ASN A 36 3.54 3.99 17.36
CA ASN A 36 2.63 2.88 17.09
C ASN A 36 2.48 2.67 15.57
N ALA A 37 3.16 1.67 15.06
CA ALA A 37 3.19 1.39 13.63
C ALA A 37 2.08 0.47 13.15
N GLN A 38 1.20 -0.01 14.03
CA GLN A 38 0.21 -1.03 13.67
C GLN A 38 -0.82 -0.56 12.65
N ALA A 39 -1.06 0.75 12.59
CA ALA A 39 -1.99 1.33 11.62
C ALA A 39 -1.38 1.49 10.22
N LEU A 40 -0.07 1.34 10.09
CA LEU A 40 0.61 1.46 8.81
C LEU A 40 0.55 0.15 8.03
N PRO A 41 0.47 0.22 6.69
CA PRO A 41 0.51 -0.99 5.88
C PRO A 41 1.87 -1.70 6.02
N LEU A 42 1.81 -3.02 6.06
CA LEU A 42 2.99 -3.88 6.09
C LEU A 42 3.42 -4.19 4.66
N VAL A 43 4.69 -3.98 4.36
CA VAL A 43 5.27 -4.36 3.09
C VAL A 43 6.01 -5.69 3.28
N ASN A 44 5.58 -6.71 2.56
CA ASN A 44 6.19 -8.04 2.54
C ASN A 44 6.91 -8.23 1.21
N SER A 45 8.21 -8.03 1.21
CA SER A 45 9.03 -8.16 0.02
C SER A 45 10.26 -8.97 0.35
N SER A 46 10.58 -9.96 -0.48
CA SER A 46 11.73 -10.83 -0.27
C SER A 46 13.03 -10.28 -0.86
N GLN A 47 12.92 -9.31 -1.78
CA GLN A 47 14.05 -8.72 -2.50
C GLN A 47 14.00 -7.20 -2.38
N PRO A 48 15.16 -6.50 -2.36
CA PRO A 48 15.18 -5.04 -2.32
C PRO A 48 14.45 -4.38 -3.50
N GLU A 49 14.52 -4.98 -4.68
CA GLU A 49 13.85 -4.47 -5.87
C GLU A 49 12.33 -4.49 -5.70
N ASP A 50 11.81 -5.48 -5.01
CA ASP A 50 10.38 -5.60 -4.73
C ASP A 50 9.90 -4.52 -3.76
N LEU A 51 10.79 -4.07 -2.87
CA LEU A 51 10.47 -2.97 -1.96
C LEU A 51 10.22 -1.68 -2.73
N ASP A 52 11.07 -1.34 -3.69
CA ASP A 52 10.88 -0.16 -4.53
C ASP A 52 9.56 -0.22 -5.30
N PHE A 53 9.24 -1.38 -5.85
CA PHE A 53 7.97 -1.61 -6.53
C PHE A 53 6.79 -1.42 -5.59
N SER A 54 6.84 -2.00 -4.38
CA SER A 54 5.79 -1.84 -3.38
C SER A 54 5.56 -0.38 -3.01
N MET A 55 6.64 0.37 -2.83
CA MET A 55 6.54 1.79 -2.49
C MET A 55 6.01 2.61 -3.66
N SER A 56 6.34 2.26 -4.89
CA SER A 56 5.74 2.86 -6.09
C SER A 56 4.23 2.67 -6.12
N LEU A 57 3.77 1.45 -5.85
CA LEU A 57 2.33 1.16 -5.79
C LEU A 57 1.66 1.97 -4.69
N LEU A 58 2.26 2.00 -3.50
CA LEU A 58 1.70 2.73 -2.37
C LEU A 58 1.53 4.23 -2.70
N ARG A 59 2.53 4.83 -3.35
CA ARG A 59 2.46 6.24 -3.77
C ARG A 59 1.39 6.49 -4.82
N ALA A 60 1.15 5.51 -5.68
CA ALA A 60 0.20 5.65 -6.79
C ALA A 60 -1.24 5.37 -6.39
N LEU A 61 -1.48 4.72 -5.25
CA LEU A 61 -2.83 4.45 -4.77
C LEU A 61 -3.45 5.74 -4.20
N PRO A 62 -4.75 5.98 -4.46
CA PRO A 62 -5.44 7.11 -3.83
C PRO A 62 -5.57 6.89 -2.32
N GLU A 63 -5.70 7.98 -1.57
CA GLU A 63 -5.79 7.92 -0.12
C GLU A 63 -6.94 7.04 0.36
N SER A 64 -8.06 7.03 -0.35
CA SER A 64 -9.21 6.20 -0.03
C SER A 64 -8.87 4.69 -0.01
N MET A 65 -7.90 4.27 -0.81
CA MET A 65 -7.41 2.89 -0.80
C MET A 65 -6.23 2.71 0.15
N SER A 66 -5.27 3.62 0.13
CA SER A 66 -4.09 3.50 0.98
C SER A 66 -4.45 3.51 2.48
N SER A 67 -5.50 4.22 2.86
CA SER A 67 -6.01 4.22 4.23
C SER A 67 -6.63 2.89 4.66
N GLN A 68 -7.07 2.07 3.72
CA GLN A 68 -7.61 0.74 3.96
C GLN A 68 -6.54 -0.35 3.86
N LEU A 69 -5.37 -0.01 3.36
CA LEU A 69 -4.34 -0.99 3.04
C LEU A 69 -3.74 -1.58 4.31
N HIS A 70 -3.82 -2.90 4.44
CA HIS A 70 -3.24 -3.65 5.54
C HIS A 70 -1.84 -4.16 5.19
N SER A 71 -1.67 -4.69 3.98
CA SER A 71 -0.37 -5.18 3.52
C SER A 71 -0.25 -5.18 2.01
N ILE A 72 1.00 -5.13 1.55
CA ILE A 72 1.38 -5.35 0.16
C ILE A 72 2.33 -6.54 0.15
N ASP A 73 1.96 -7.58 -0.58
CA ASP A 73 2.80 -8.76 -0.78
C ASP A 73 3.26 -8.79 -2.23
N THR A 74 4.57 -8.86 -2.44
CA THR A 74 5.13 -8.96 -3.78
C THR A 74 5.65 -10.37 -4.05
N GLN A 75 5.35 -10.89 -5.23
CA GLN A 75 5.81 -12.18 -5.70
C GLN A 75 6.62 -11.95 -6.98
N GLY A 76 7.95 -11.97 -6.84
CA GLY A 76 8.81 -11.56 -7.93
C GLY A 76 8.69 -10.05 -8.19
N SER A 77 9.45 -9.55 -9.14
CA SER A 77 9.39 -8.14 -9.51
C SER A 77 8.11 -7.85 -10.28
N HIS A 78 7.47 -6.73 -9.95
CA HIS A 78 6.33 -6.19 -10.68
C HIS A 78 5.03 -7.01 -10.59
N PHE A 79 4.85 -7.76 -9.50
CA PHE A 79 3.56 -8.40 -9.24
C PHE A 79 3.22 -8.32 -7.75
N ALA A 80 2.08 -7.75 -7.43
CA ALA A 80 1.66 -7.53 -6.05
C ALA A 80 0.25 -8.01 -5.77
N THR A 81 0.04 -8.47 -4.54
CA THR A 81 -1.27 -8.70 -3.96
C THR A 81 -1.44 -7.73 -2.79
N LEU A 82 -2.56 -7.05 -2.75
CA LEU A 82 -2.91 -6.12 -1.69
C LEU A 82 -3.92 -6.76 -0.76
N LYS A 83 -3.73 -6.58 0.54
CA LYS A 83 -4.76 -6.90 1.52
C LYS A 83 -5.33 -5.59 2.04
N LEU A 84 -6.64 -5.40 1.85
CA LEU A 84 -7.34 -4.20 2.29
C LEU A 84 -8.36 -4.55 3.35
N LYS A 85 -8.52 -3.65 4.29
CA LYS A 85 -9.57 -3.79 5.31
C LYS A 85 -10.78 -2.96 4.88
N VAL A 86 -11.87 -3.63 4.59
CA VAL A 86 -13.12 -3.02 4.15
C VAL A 86 -14.16 -3.28 5.24
N GLY A 87 -14.46 -2.25 6.03
CA GLY A 87 -15.29 -2.43 7.22
C GLY A 87 -14.60 -3.35 8.23
N VAL A 88 -15.26 -4.48 8.57
CA VAL A 88 -14.71 -5.46 9.52
C VAL A 88 -14.04 -6.65 8.84
N ARG A 89 -14.03 -6.70 7.52
CA ARG A 89 -13.48 -7.83 6.76
C ARG A 89 -12.21 -7.44 6.03
N PHE A 90 -11.43 -8.44 5.69
CA PHE A 90 -10.26 -8.29 4.83
C PHE A 90 -10.60 -8.76 3.42
N LEU A 91 -10.06 -8.06 2.45
CA LEU A 91 -10.22 -8.36 1.04
C LEU A 91 -8.83 -8.51 0.42
N ASP A 92 -8.58 -9.67 -0.20
CA ASP A 92 -7.35 -9.90 -0.93
C ASP A 92 -7.55 -9.48 -2.39
N VAL A 93 -6.74 -8.53 -2.83
CA VAL A 93 -6.83 -8.00 -4.20
C VAL A 93 -5.53 -8.30 -4.93
N VAL A 94 -5.62 -9.17 -5.92
CA VAL A 94 -4.49 -9.41 -6.82
C VAL A 94 -4.39 -8.22 -7.75
N TRP A 95 -3.39 -7.38 -7.52
CA TRP A 95 -3.22 -6.13 -8.26
C TRP A 95 -2.42 -6.32 -9.53
N GLY A 96 -1.40 -7.18 -9.48
CA GLY A 96 -0.48 -7.37 -10.58
C GLY A 96 0.60 -6.29 -10.59
N ASP A 97 0.80 -5.70 -11.74
CA ASP A 97 1.87 -4.72 -11.97
C ASP A 97 1.39 -3.27 -11.77
N GLU A 98 2.26 -2.32 -12.15
CA GLU A 98 1.99 -0.89 -12.06
C GLU A 98 1.23 -0.32 -13.28
N ASN A 99 0.88 -1.14 -14.25
CA ASN A 99 0.13 -0.70 -15.42
C ASN A 99 -1.34 -0.53 -15.11
N ASP A 100 -1.99 0.38 -15.83
CA ASP A 100 -3.44 0.61 -15.74
C ASP A 100 -3.92 0.97 -14.32
N MET A 101 -3.12 1.72 -13.59
CA MET A 101 -3.43 2.07 -12.18
C MET A 101 -4.79 2.74 -12.04
N GLU A 102 -5.09 3.74 -12.87
CA GLU A 102 -6.38 4.43 -12.81
C GLU A 102 -7.55 3.50 -13.08
N LEU A 103 -7.41 2.63 -14.08
CA LEU A 103 -8.46 1.67 -14.41
C LEU A 103 -8.66 0.67 -13.28
N LYS A 104 -7.59 0.14 -12.71
CA LYS A 104 -7.67 -0.81 -11.58
C LYS A 104 -8.36 -0.17 -10.37
N VAL A 105 -8.00 1.08 -10.05
CA VAL A 105 -8.65 1.81 -8.95
C VAL A 105 -10.13 2.00 -9.22
N HIS A 106 -10.48 2.40 -10.44
CA HIS A 106 -11.88 2.59 -10.83
C HIS A 106 -12.68 1.29 -10.75
N VAL A 107 -12.13 0.19 -11.25
CA VAL A 107 -12.77 -1.12 -11.21
C VAL A 107 -12.95 -1.60 -9.76
N TYR A 108 -11.91 -1.42 -8.93
CA TYR A 108 -11.98 -1.74 -7.51
C TYR A 108 -13.16 -1.03 -6.84
N GLN A 109 -13.25 0.27 -7.02
CA GLN A 109 -14.30 1.07 -6.40
C GLN A 109 -15.69 0.69 -6.92
N ALA A 110 -15.81 0.48 -8.23
CA ALA A 110 -17.07 0.09 -8.85
C ALA A 110 -17.57 -1.28 -8.37
N LEU A 111 -16.66 -2.25 -8.27
CA LEU A 111 -17.03 -3.60 -7.80
C LEU A 111 -17.43 -3.61 -6.33
N LEU A 112 -16.74 -2.84 -5.48
CA LEU A 112 -17.10 -2.75 -4.07
C LEU A 112 -18.46 -2.09 -3.85
N ALA A 113 -18.87 -1.18 -4.73
CA ALA A 113 -20.14 -0.50 -4.63
C ALA A 113 -21.33 -1.39 -4.98
N LEU A 114 -21.10 -2.53 -5.63
CA LEU A 114 -22.18 -3.45 -6.00
C LEU A 114 -22.70 -4.23 -4.79
N PRO A 115 -24.00 -4.21 -4.53
CA PRO A 115 -24.57 -4.94 -3.38
C PRO A 115 -24.30 -6.45 -3.40
N GLU A 116 -24.22 -7.06 -4.59
CA GLU A 116 -23.93 -8.48 -4.73
C GLU A 116 -22.52 -8.85 -4.28
N ASN A 117 -21.62 -7.88 -4.17
CA ASN A 117 -20.23 -8.09 -3.78
C ASN A 117 -19.97 -7.83 -2.29
N ARG A 118 -21.01 -7.71 -1.46
CA ARG A 118 -20.84 -7.41 -0.04
C ARG A 118 -20.07 -8.45 0.75
N LYS A 119 -20.02 -9.67 0.26
CA LYS A 119 -19.42 -10.81 0.98
C LYS A 119 -18.21 -11.40 0.28
N ILE A 120 -17.75 -10.78 -0.78
CA ILE A 120 -16.54 -11.27 -1.47
C ILE A 120 -15.33 -11.15 -0.55
N THR A 121 -14.39 -12.08 -0.69
CA THR A 121 -13.14 -12.10 0.08
C THR A 121 -11.93 -11.89 -0.79
N SER A 122 -12.08 -11.97 -2.12
CA SER A 122 -10.99 -11.74 -3.05
C SER A 122 -11.45 -11.09 -4.35
N MET A 123 -10.52 -10.41 -4.96
CA MET A 123 -10.72 -9.70 -6.22
C MET A 123 -9.42 -9.81 -7.02
N ASP A 124 -9.52 -10.14 -8.29
CA ASP A 124 -8.35 -10.16 -9.18
C ASP A 124 -8.51 -9.04 -10.20
N LEU A 125 -7.62 -8.05 -10.12
CA LEU A 125 -7.57 -6.89 -10.99
C LEU A 125 -6.32 -6.88 -11.87
N SER A 126 -5.56 -7.97 -11.90
CA SER A 126 -4.34 -8.03 -12.73
C SER A 126 -4.64 -7.87 -14.22
N ALA A 127 -5.85 -8.29 -14.63
CA ALA A 127 -6.40 -7.99 -15.94
C ALA A 127 -7.67 -7.15 -15.75
N PRO A 128 -7.56 -5.81 -15.66
CA PRO A 128 -8.68 -4.98 -15.20
C PRO A 128 -9.87 -4.94 -16.15
N HIS A 129 -9.70 -5.35 -17.42
CA HIS A 129 -10.82 -5.49 -18.36
C HIS A 129 -11.60 -6.78 -18.16
N ALA A 130 -11.09 -7.72 -17.38
CA ALA A 130 -11.74 -8.99 -17.07
C ALA A 130 -11.57 -9.32 -15.58
N PRO A 131 -12.10 -8.48 -14.65
CA PRO A 131 -11.91 -8.69 -13.23
C PRO A 131 -12.67 -9.92 -12.74
N ILE A 132 -12.13 -10.58 -11.73
CA ILE A 132 -12.73 -11.73 -11.09
C ILE A 132 -12.95 -11.41 -9.62
N VAL A 133 -14.16 -11.70 -9.13
CA VAL A 133 -14.50 -11.57 -7.71
C VAL A 133 -14.93 -12.95 -7.17
N ARG A 134 -14.58 -13.19 -5.93
CA ARG A 134 -14.97 -14.42 -5.24
C ARG A 134 -15.39 -14.21 -3.82
#